data_21f549dd1a03a91627f54aed8173006b
#
_entry.id   21f549dd1a03a91627f54aed8173006b
#
_cell.length_a   1.000
_cell.length_b   1.000
_cell.length_c   1.000
_cell.angle_alpha   90.00
_cell.angle_beta   90.00
_cell.angle_gamma   90.00
#
_symmetry.space_group_name_H-M   'P 1'
#
loop_
_entity.id
_entity.type
_entity.pdbx_description
1 polymer ?
#
loop_
_entity_poly.entity_id
_entity_poly.type
_entity_poly.pdbx_seq_one_letter_code
_entity_poly.pdbx_strand_id
1 'polypeptide(L)'
;MSIVGKFLKTAAVAATTLGLAMSAAHAEKKDLTIAYVEWSDAVVATNIIKAALEDKGYKIKIVPLSGAAMWQAVATDEADAMVAAWLPGTHAAYYDKLKAKVENLGPNVTGAKIGWAVPTYVDITSIEDIKKDPAKFGGKVIGIDPGAGLMKASEKAIKEYGLPVKLVEGSDATMVAALKDAYSKKEPIVITTWTPHWMFATWDLKYLADPKGVFGGEETVNTIVSTKLKAESPEAYKILNNFNLSLADEQKVMVENEKPGANPAATAKAWIAANKDKVDAWSK
;
A
#
# COMPACT_ATOMS: atom_id res chain seq x y z
N MET A 1 96.41 27.48 20.42
CA MET A 1 95.12 27.64 21.14
C MET A 1 94.01 27.11 20.30
N SER A 2 93.48 26.02 20.78
CA SER A 2 92.49 25.19 20.05
C SER A 2 91.06 25.62 20.35
N ILE A 3 90.18 25.69 19.33
CA ILE A 3 88.74 25.72 19.54
C ILE A 3 88.16 24.67 18.67
N VAL A 4 87.67 23.63 19.34
CA VAL A 4 86.97 22.49 18.77
C VAL A 4 85.50 22.88 18.50
N GLY A 5 85.10 22.87 17.24
CA GLY A 5 83.70 23.03 16.86
C GLY A 5 82.94 21.69 16.91
N LYS A 6 81.90 21.59 17.73
CA LYS A 6 81.00 20.45 17.77
C LYS A 6 79.86 20.59 16.73
N PHE A 7 79.78 19.70 15.77
CA PHE A 7 78.65 19.54 14.88
C PHE A 7 77.58 18.81 15.61
N LEU A 8 76.39 19.47 15.79
CA LEU A 8 75.18 18.82 16.20
C LEU A 8 74.44 18.36 14.91
N LYS A 9 74.28 17.07 14.77
CA LYS A 9 73.39 16.48 13.73
C LYS A 9 71.96 16.48 14.25
N THR A 10 71.11 17.32 13.70
CA THR A 10 69.66 17.31 13.92
C THR A 10 69.04 16.25 13.05
N ALA A 11 68.57 15.16 13.62
CA ALA A 11 67.78 14.16 12.98
C ALA A 11 66.29 14.64 12.92
N ALA A 12 65.80 14.96 11.75
CA ALA A 12 64.38 15.24 11.55
C ALA A 12 63.61 13.93 11.51
N VAL A 13 62.81 13.68 12.53
CA VAL A 13 61.83 12.59 12.58
C VAL A 13 60.57 13.09 11.84
N ALA A 14 60.36 12.63 10.62
CA ALA A 14 59.11 12.82 9.89
C ALA A 14 58.06 11.86 10.47
N ALA A 15 57.18 12.39 11.30
CA ALA A 15 56.01 11.68 11.77
C ALA A 15 54.92 11.68 10.66
N THR A 16 54.86 10.62 9.87
CA THR A 16 53.76 10.34 8.96
C THR A 16 52.53 9.96 9.76
N THR A 17 51.68 10.93 10.04
CA THR A 17 50.33 10.69 10.56
C THR A 17 49.46 10.10 9.42
N LEU A 18 49.36 8.77 9.37
CA LEU A 18 48.34 8.09 8.61
C LEU A 18 47.00 8.43 9.26
N GLY A 19 46.29 9.39 8.68
CA GLY A 19 44.90 9.68 9.02
C GLY A 19 44.03 8.50 8.56
N LEU A 20 43.75 7.55 9.46
CA LEU A 20 42.63 6.65 9.31
C LEU A 20 41.37 7.51 9.35
N ALA A 21 40.83 7.83 8.18
CA ALA A 21 39.45 8.25 8.04
C ALA A 21 38.56 7.03 8.43
N MET A 22 38.28 6.90 9.72
CA MET A 22 37.19 6.05 10.18
C MET A 22 35.91 6.67 9.63
N SER A 23 35.46 6.18 8.49
CA SER A 23 34.05 6.34 8.12
C SER A 23 33.27 5.81 9.31
N ALA A 24 32.64 6.71 10.06
CA ALA A 24 31.66 6.32 11.05
C ALA A 24 30.55 5.59 10.27
N ALA A 25 30.60 4.27 10.25
CA ALA A 25 29.49 3.48 9.80
C ALA A 25 28.33 3.85 10.72
N HIS A 26 27.44 4.71 10.24
CA HIS A 26 26.18 4.96 10.95
C HIS A 26 25.50 3.60 11.08
N ALA A 27 25.20 3.21 12.32
CA ALA A 27 24.43 2.00 12.55
C ALA A 27 23.11 2.13 11.77
N GLU A 28 22.80 1.13 11.01
CA GLU A 28 21.57 1.08 10.23
C GLU A 28 20.36 1.28 11.13
N LYS A 29 19.41 2.15 10.72
CA LYS A 29 18.15 2.37 11.42
C LYS A 29 17.33 1.09 11.38
N LYS A 30 17.03 0.51 12.54
CA LYS A 30 16.27 -0.76 12.65
C LYS A 30 14.83 -0.56 13.14
N ASP A 31 14.47 0.62 13.61
CA ASP A 31 13.12 0.99 14.02
C ASP A 31 12.45 1.73 12.87
N LEU A 32 11.49 1.10 12.20
CA LEU A 32 10.80 1.65 11.02
C LEU A 32 9.30 1.76 11.25
N THR A 33 8.69 2.77 10.64
CA THR A 33 7.24 2.99 10.63
C THR A 33 6.70 2.80 9.23
N ILE A 34 5.68 1.95 9.08
CA ILE A 34 4.94 1.77 7.82
C ILE A 34 3.52 2.32 8.00
N ALA A 35 3.16 3.31 7.18
CA ALA A 35 1.81 3.87 7.14
C ALA A 35 0.92 3.03 6.22
N TYR A 36 -0.35 2.85 6.59
CA TYR A 36 -1.33 2.13 5.77
C TYR A 36 -2.75 2.65 6.00
N VAL A 37 -3.68 2.25 5.16
CA VAL A 37 -5.12 2.43 5.36
C VAL A 37 -5.71 1.06 5.69
N GLU A 38 -6.79 1.01 6.46
CA GLU A 38 -7.44 -0.25 6.85
C GLU A 38 -8.31 -0.85 5.72
N TRP A 39 -7.79 -0.84 4.48
CA TRP A 39 -8.35 -1.58 3.37
C TRP A 39 -7.83 -3.02 3.39
N SER A 40 -8.64 -3.96 2.99
CA SER A 40 -8.35 -5.40 3.10
C SER A 40 -7.02 -5.80 2.46
N ASP A 41 -6.70 -5.30 1.26
CA ASP A 41 -5.44 -5.51 0.55
C ASP A 41 -4.26 -4.86 1.27
N ALA A 42 -4.42 -3.61 1.69
CA ALA A 42 -3.37 -2.86 2.39
C ALA A 42 -3.02 -3.46 3.74
N VAL A 43 -4.00 -4.01 4.47
CA VAL A 43 -3.78 -4.75 5.72
C VAL A 43 -2.93 -5.99 5.46
N VAL A 44 -3.21 -6.75 4.39
CA VAL A 44 -2.45 -7.94 4.01
C VAL A 44 -1.02 -7.58 3.65
N ALA A 45 -0.83 -6.71 2.66
CA ALA A 45 0.50 -6.32 2.19
C ALA A 45 1.36 -5.75 3.32
N THR A 46 0.78 -4.86 4.16
CA THR A 46 1.48 -4.24 5.29
C THR A 46 1.90 -5.25 6.35
N ASN A 47 1.05 -6.22 6.70
CA ASN A 47 1.41 -7.23 7.69
C ASN A 47 2.44 -8.23 7.15
N ILE A 48 2.40 -8.57 5.87
CA ILE A 48 3.39 -9.46 5.25
C ILE A 48 4.76 -8.78 5.23
N ILE A 49 4.87 -7.55 4.72
CA ILE A 49 6.17 -6.86 4.68
C ILE A 49 6.70 -6.54 6.08
N LYS A 50 5.81 -6.20 7.03
CA LYS A 50 6.17 -6.06 8.44
C LYS A 50 6.83 -7.33 8.97
N ALA A 51 6.19 -8.48 8.81
CA ALA A 51 6.71 -9.74 9.32
C ALA A 51 8.04 -10.13 8.62
N ALA A 52 8.17 -9.89 7.31
CA ALA A 52 9.42 -10.15 6.58
C ALA A 52 10.58 -9.28 7.07
N LEU A 53 10.33 -8.01 7.37
CA LEU A 53 11.34 -7.11 7.96
C LEU A 53 11.67 -7.49 9.40
N GLU A 54 10.68 -7.89 10.21
CA GLU A 54 10.90 -8.35 11.58
C GLU A 54 11.76 -9.61 11.63
N ASP A 55 11.61 -10.54 10.68
CA ASP A 55 12.47 -11.73 10.54
C ASP A 55 13.94 -11.37 10.23
N LYS A 56 14.20 -10.15 9.72
CA LYS A 56 15.54 -9.59 9.50
C LYS A 56 16.04 -8.71 10.65
N GLY A 57 15.32 -8.71 11.78
CA GLY A 57 15.74 -8.01 13.00
C GLY A 57 15.33 -6.53 13.06
N TYR A 58 14.42 -6.08 12.20
CA TYR A 58 13.81 -4.76 12.30
C TYR A 58 12.70 -4.73 13.36
N LYS A 59 12.43 -3.57 13.91
CA LYS A 59 11.24 -3.30 14.73
C LYS A 59 10.30 -2.46 13.92
N ILE A 60 9.18 -3.04 13.54
CA ILE A 60 8.23 -2.40 12.62
C ILE A 60 6.98 -1.95 13.37
N LYS A 61 6.76 -0.63 13.39
CA LYS A 61 5.50 -0.01 13.78
C LYS A 61 4.64 0.18 12.55
N ILE A 62 3.41 -0.30 12.57
CA ILE A 62 2.41 0.01 11.54
C ILE A 62 1.41 1.02 12.08
N VAL A 63 1.01 2.01 11.26
CA VAL A 63 0.13 3.11 11.68
C VAL A 63 -1.02 3.24 10.70
N PRO A 64 -2.27 2.97 11.14
CA PRO A 64 -3.45 3.16 10.31
C PRO A 64 -3.75 4.65 10.15
N LEU A 65 -3.93 5.09 8.93
CA LEU A 65 -4.18 6.49 8.56
C LEU A 65 -5.22 6.55 7.42
N SER A 66 -5.77 7.73 7.17
CA SER A 66 -6.52 7.95 5.93
C SER A 66 -5.59 7.99 4.72
N GLY A 67 -6.11 7.76 3.50
CA GLY A 67 -5.30 7.73 2.28
C GLY A 67 -4.43 8.99 2.10
N ALA A 68 -4.99 10.18 2.33
CA ALA A 68 -4.22 11.43 2.27
C ALA A 68 -3.12 11.53 3.34
N ALA A 69 -3.43 11.11 4.58
CA ALA A 69 -2.47 11.13 5.68
C ALA A 69 -1.37 10.09 5.51
N MET A 70 -1.66 8.91 4.95
CA MET A 70 -0.69 7.89 4.60
C MET A 70 0.39 8.42 3.64
N TRP A 71 -0.04 9.09 2.56
CA TRP A 71 0.88 9.72 1.61
C TRP A 71 1.69 10.86 2.27
N GLN A 72 1.04 11.67 3.09
CA GLN A 72 1.70 12.79 3.77
C GLN A 72 2.73 12.30 4.77
N ALA A 73 2.44 11.26 5.53
CA ALA A 73 3.35 10.70 6.54
C ALA A 73 4.68 10.24 5.92
N VAL A 74 4.65 9.59 4.75
CA VAL A 74 5.88 9.21 4.04
C VAL A 74 6.61 10.44 3.48
N ALA A 75 5.88 11.42 2.96
CA ALA A 75 6.46 12.65 2.39
C ALA A 75 7.07 13.60 3.43
N THR A 76 6.75 13.43 4.72
CA THR A 76 7.29 14.23 5.85
C THR A 76 8.20 13.43 6.75
N ASP A 77 8.58 12.21 6.36
CA ASP A 77 9.43 11.29 7.15
C ASP A 77 8.81 10.89 8.52
N GLU A 78 7.49 11.05 8.71
CA GLU A 78 6.75 10.50 9.84
C GLU A 78 6.52 9.00 9.72
N ALA A 79 6.55 8.49 8.49
CA ALA A 79 6.62 7.08 8.16
C ALA A 79 7.76 6.84 7.15
N ASP A 80 8.38 5.68 7.25
CA ASP A 80 9.50 5.29 6.38
C ASP A 80 9.01 4.73 5.05
N ALA A 81 7.83 4.10 5.03
CA ALA A 81 7.27 3.44 3.87
C ALA A 81 5.74 3.32 3.91
N MET A 82 5.17 3.04 2.76
CA MET A 82 3.84 2.46 2.55
C MET A 82 3.89 1.50 1.35
N VAL A 83 3.02 0.48 1.35
CA VAL A 83 2.96 -0.55 0.29
C VAL A 83 1.59 -0.63 -0.39
N ALA A 84 0.80 0.44 -0.30
CA ALA A 84 -0.58 0.51 -0.75
C ALA A 84 -0.84 1.73 -1.66
N ALA A 85 0.12 2.09 -2.51
CA ALA A 85 -0.01 3.22 -3.43
C ALA A 85 -0.57 2.79 -4.79
N TRP A 86 -1.85 3.05 -5.04
CA TRP A 86 -2.57 2.69 -6.27
C TRP A 86 -2.29 3.68 -7.39
N LEU A 87 -1.56 3.25 -8.42
CA LEU A 87 -1.10 4.07 -9.53
C LEU A 87 -1.36 3.36 -10.89
N PRO A 88 -1.54 4.10 -11.98
CA PRO A 88 -1.34 5.55 -12.10
C PRO A 88 -2.58 6.39 -11.77
N GLY A 89 -3.76 5.82 -11.60
CA GLY A 89 -5.03 6.54 -11.60
C GLY A 89 -5.52 6.94 -10.21
N THR A 90 -5.81 5.94 -9.37
CA THR A 90 -6.52 6.12 -8.09
C THR A 90 -5.83 7.09 -7.15
N HIS A 91 -4.51 7.02 -7.00
CA HIS A 91 -3.73 7.92 -6.14
C HIS A 91 -2.93 8.98 -6.91
N ALA A 92 -3.21 9.21 -8.20
CA ALA A 92 -2.51 10.20 -9.03
C ALA A 92 -2.42 11.58 -8.35
N ALA A 93 -3.54 12.07 -7.81
CA ALA A 93 -3.60 13.39 -7.19
C ALA A 93 -2.70 13.53 -5.93
N TYR A 94 -2.46 12.45 -5.21
CA TYR A 94 -1.54 12.41 -4.07
C TYR A 94 -0.10 12.35 -4.57
N TYR A 95 0.18 11.42 -5.48
CA TYR A 95 1.51 11.24 -6.04
C TYR A 95 2.03 12.50 -6.72
N ASP A 96 1.23 13.14 -7.56
CA ASP A 96 1.64 14.36 -8.26
C ASP A 96 2.06 15.50 -7.34
N LYS A 97 1.40 15.62 -6.18
CA LYS A 97 1.75 16.63 -5.18
C LYS A 97 3.00 16.29 -4.38
N LEU A 98 3.31 15.02 -4.21
CA LEU A 98 4.29 14.56 -3.24
C LEU A 98 5.50 13.85 -3.85
N LYS A 99 5.49 13.55 -5.16
CA LYS A 99 6.55 12.79 -5.87
C LYS A 99 7.96 13.34 -5.73
N ALA A 100 8.12 14.64 -5.45
CA ALA A 100 9.43 15.24 -5.17
C ALA A 100 9.94 14.98 -3.73
N LYS A 101 9.08 14.43 -2.86
CA LYS A 101 9.39 14.18 -1.44
C LYS A 101 9.37 12.70 -1.06
N VAL A 102 9.06 11.83 -2.00
CA VAL A 102 9.01 10.38 -1.80
C VAL A 102 9.74 9.67 -2.93
N GLU A 103 10.10 8.43 -2.73
CA GLU A 103 10.62 7.56 -3.79
C GLU A 103 9.62 6.45 -4.07
N ASN A 104 9.27 6.28 -5.35
CA ASN A 104 8.43 5.17 -5.81
C ASN A 104 9.34 4.03 -6.27
N LEU A 105 9.30 2.92 -5.54
CA LEU A 105 10.09 1.72 -5.83
C LEU A 105 9.47 0.84 -6.92
N GLY A 106 8.28 1.20 -7.38
CA GLY A 106 7.57 0.45 -8.41
C GLY A 106 6.50 -0.50 -7.85
N PRO A 107 5.93 -1.33 -8.75
CA PRO A 107 4.83 -2.22 -8.42
C PRO A 107 5.22 -3.33 -7.44
N ASN A 108 4.44 -3.49 -6.39
CA ASN A 108 4.44 -4.68 -5.55
C ASN A 108 3.27 -5.64 -5.89
N VAL A 109 2.20 -5.11 -6.52
CA VAL A 109 1.09 -5.90 -7.10
C VAL A 109 0.73 -5.33 -8.47
N THR A 110 0.43 -6.20 -9.43
CA THR A 110 -0.03 -5.86 -10.79
C THR A 110 -1.41 -6.44 -11.05
N GLY A 111 -2.15 -5.88 -12.01
CA GLY A 111 -3.48 -6.35 -12.37
C GLY A 111 -4.59 -5.83 -11.44
N ALA A 112 -4.31 -4.82 -10.65
CA ALA A 112 -5.27 -4.17 -9.78
C ALA A 112 -6.26 -3.32 -10.59
N LYS A 113 -7.49 -3.17 -10.11
CA LYS A 113 -8.50 -2.30 -10.72
C LYS A 113 -9.53 -1.85 -9.70
N ILE A 114 -10.14 -0.72 -9.95
CA ILE A 114 -11.25 -0.17 -9.17
C ILE A 114 -12.54 -0.13 -10.02
N GLY A 115 -13.68 -0.01 -9.37
CA GLY A 115 -14.98 0.12 -10.07
C GLY A 115 -16.16 0.00 -9.13
N TRP A 116 -17.33 -0.25 -9.72
CA TRP A 116 -18.53 -0.61 -9.00
C TRP A 116 -18.91 -2.06 -9.30
N ALA A 117 -19.48 -2.73 -8.31
CA ALA A 117 -19.99 -4.08 -8.45
C ALA A 117 -21.40 -4.22 -7.88
N VAL A 118 -22.07 -5.25 -8.38
CA VAL A 118 -23.36 -5.72 -7.89
C VAL A 118 -23.32 -7.24 -7.73
N PRO A 119 -24.20 -7.84 -6.88
CA PRO A 119 -24.42 -9.28 -6.91
C PRO A 119 -24.87 -9.76 -8.28
N THR A 120 -24.45 -10.95 -8.70
CA THR A 120 -24.76 -11.49 -10.04
C THR A 120 -26.24 -11.66 -10.31
N TYR A 121 -27.07 -11.83 -9.27
CA TYR A 121 -28.54 -11.89 -9.38
C TYR A 121 -29.20 -10.54 -9.71
N VAL A 122 -28.45 -9.44 -9.64
CA VAL A 122 -28.95 -8.11 -10.02
C VAL A 122 -28.84 -7.95 -11.54
N ASP A 123 -29.97 -7.71 -12.21
CA ASP A 123 -30.04 -7.65 -13.67
C ASP A 123 -29.68 -6.27 -14.22
N ILE A 124 -28.42 -5.88 -14.05
CA ILE A 124 -27.74 -4.76 -14.71
C ILE A 124 -26.32 -5.18 -15.05
N THR A 125 -25.75 -4.62 -16.11
CA THR A 125 -24.38 -4.94 -16.56
C THR A 125 -23.48 -3.72 -16.73
N SER A 126 -24.07 -2.53 -16.75
CA SER A 126 -23.37 -1.26 -16.91
C SER A 126 -23.76 -0.26 -15.83
N ILE A 127 -22.86 0.65 -15.53
CA ILE A 127 -23.12 1.81 -14.66
C ILE A 127 -24.31 2.63 -15.18
N GLU A 128 -24.47 2.72 -16.50
CA GLU A 128 -25.59 3.44 -17.14
C GLU A 128 -26.95 2.84 -16.83
N ASP A 129 -27.01 1.54 -16.58
CA ASP A 129 -28.27 0.85 -16.29
C ASP A 129 -28.92 1.32 -14.98
N ILE A 130 -28.14 1.86 -14.05
CA ILE A 130 -28.64 2.38 -12.78
C ILE A 130 -29.69 3.48 -12.99
N LYS A 131 -29.59 4.27 -14.09
CA LYS A 131 -30.56 5.30 -14.42
C LYS A 131 -31.96 4.78 -14.69
N LYS A 132 -32.08 3.53 -15.17
CA LYS A 132 -33.36 2.95 -15.54
C LYS A 132 -34.29 2.76 -14.33
N ASP A 133 -33.69 2.43 -13.19
CA ASP A 133 -34.42 2.28 -11.93
C ASP A 133 -33.49 2.54 -10.73
N PRO A 134 -33.18 3.80 -10.42
CA PRO A 134 -32.31 4.14 -9.31
C PRO A 134 -32.93 3.80 -7.94
N ALA A 135 -34.25 3.77 -7.85
CA ALA A 135 -34.97 3.41 -6.62
C ALA A 135 -34.75 1.94 -6.23
N LYS A 136 -34.48 1.07 -7.22
CA LYS A 136 -34.13 -0.34 -7.00
C LYS A 136 -32.90 -0.50 -6.07
N PHE A 137 -31.99 0.49 -6.09
CA PHE A 137 -30.77 0.53 -5.28
C PHE A 137 -30.89 1.48 -4.08
N GLY A 138 -32.14 1.87 -3.72
CA GLY A 138 -32.40 2.87 -2.69
C GLY A 138 -31.84 4.26 -3.02
N GLY A 139 -31.63 4.56 -4.30
CA GLY A 139 -31.03 5.83 -4.76
C GLY A 139 -29.60 6.06 -4.29
N LYS A 140 -28.80 5.00 -4.06
CA LYS A 140 -27.46 5.11 -3.48
C LYS A 140 -26.46 4.10 -4.03
N VAL A 141 -25.19 4.46 -3.95
CA VAL A 141 -24.02 3.59 -4.11
C VAL A 141 -23.30 3.56 -2.75
N ILE A 142 -23.02 2.38 -2.25
CA ILE A 142 -22.33 2.23 -0.97
C ILE A 142 -20.82 2.27 -1.23
N GLY A 143 -20.18 3.25 -0.63
CA GLY A 143 -18.75 3.52 -0.76
C GLY A 143 -17.97 3.22 0.51
N ILE A 144 -16.72 3.67 0.48
CA ILE A 144 -15.74 3.48 1.56
C ILE A 144 -15.40 4.83 2.23
N ASP A 145 -14.23 4.93 2.83
CA ASP A 145 -13.79 6.13 3.55
C ASP A 145 -13.68 7.37 2.61
N PRO A 146 -14.13 8.53 3.10
CA PRO A 146 -14.01 9.77 2.35
C PRO A 146 -12.53 10.10 2.13
N GLY A 147 -12.20 10.58 0.94
CA GLY A 147 -10.82 10.85 0.54
C GLY A 147 -10.11 9.69 -0.15
N ALA A 148 -10.65 8.45 -0.13
CA ALA A 148 -10.15 7.39 -1.00
C ALA A 148 -10.23 7.80 -2.48
N GLY A 149 -9.23 7.40 -3.28
CA GLY A 149 -9.24 7.68 -4.72
C GLY A 149 -10.44 7.07 -5.43
N LEU A 150 -10.85 5.88 -5.02
CA LEU A 150 -12.07 5.21 -5.48
C LEU A 150 -13.35 6.03 -5.23
N MET A 151 -13.44 6.73 -4.09
CA MET A 151 -14.57 7.62 -3.80
C MET A 151 -14.60 8.82 -4.74
N LYS A 152 -13.45 9.43 -5.02
CA LYS A 152 -13.33 10.55 -5.99
C LYS A 152 -13.70 10.08 -7.41
N ALA A 153 -13.26 8.89 -7.82
CA ALA A 153 -13.64 8.30 -9.09
C ALA A 153 -15.15 8.02 -9.13
N SER A 154 -15.74 7.57 -8.02
CA SER A 154 -17.18 7.32 -7.88
C SER A 154 -18.02 8.61 -7.96
N GLU A 155 -17.60 9.68 -7.31
CA GLU A 155 -18.23 11.01 -7.45
C GLU A 155 -18.19 11.50 -8.90
N LYS A 156 -17.04 11.34 -9.55
CA LYS A 156 -16.88 11.65 -10.97
C LYS A 156 -17.82 10.79 -11.82
N ALA A 157 -17.93 9.49 -11.55
CA ALA A 157 -18.82 8.59 -12.27
C ALA A 157 -20.28 9.01 -12.12
N ILE A 158 -20.76 9.32 -10.92
CA ILE A 158 -22.12 9.83 -10.69
C ILE A 158 -22.39 11.05 -11.57
N LYS A 159 -21.46 11.99 -11.61
CA LYS A 159 -21.57 13.22 -12.41
C LYS A 159 -21.53 12.94 -13.91
N GLU A 160 -20.52 12.23 -14.39
CA GLU A 160 -20.31 11.97 -15.83
C GLU A 160 -21.43 11.13 -16.44
N TYR A 161 -21.92 10.15 -15.68
CA TYR A 161 -23.06 9.35 -16.09
C TYR A 161 -24.41 10.04 -15.81
N GLY A 162 -24.43 11.16 -15.05
CA GLY A 162 -25.66 11.88 -14.64
C GLY A 162 -26.60 10.96 -13.87
N LEU A 163 -26.09 10.22 -12.88
CA LEU A 163 -26.86 9.26 -12.10
C LEU A 163 -27.61 9.96 -10.97
N PRO A 164 -28.92 9.71 -10.79
CA PRO A 164 -29.70 10.29 -9.69
C PRO A 164 -29.54 9.44 -8.41
N VAL A 165 -28.30 9.20 -7.99
CA VAL A 165 -27.93 8.42 -6.81
C VAL A 165 -26.97 9.21 -5.93
N LYS A 166 -26.93 8.86 -4.64
CA LYS A 166 -25.99 9.40 -3.68
C LYS A 166 -24.86 8.40 -3.42
N LEU A 167 -23.63 8.87 -3.35
CA LEU A 167 -22.52 8.09 -2.83
C LEU A 167 -22.58 8.15 -1.30
N VAL A 168 -22.63 6.98 -0.65
CA VAL A 168 -22.67 6.87 0.80
C VAL A 168 -21.26 6.59 1.29
N GLU A 169 -20.73 7.49 2.10
CA GLU A 169 -19.43 7.35 2.74
C GLU A 169 -19.47 6.34 3.89
N GLY A 170 -18.35 5.67 4.13
CA GLY A 170 -18.23 4.67 5.18
C GLY A 170 -16.78 4.23 5.39
N SER A 171 -16.56 2.93 5.38
CA SER A 171 -15.27 2.26 5.38
C SER A 171 -15.38 0.96 4.59
N ASP A 172 -14.25 0.29 4.29
CA ASP A 172 -14.27 -1.06 3.71
C ASP A 172 -15.19 -1.99 4.53
N ALA A 173 -14.99 -2.04 5.84
CA ALA A 173 -15.80 -2.89 6.73
C ALA A 173 -17.31 -2.57 6.68
N THR A 174 -17.70 -1.29 6.64
CA THR A 174 -19.12 -0.90 6.57
C THR A 174 -19.75 -1.16 5.22
N MET A 175 -18.99 -0.97 4.13
CA MET A 175 -19.42 -1.30 2.78
C MET A 175 -19.67 -2.81 2.65
N VAL A 176 -18.73 -3.63 3.13
CA VAL A 176 -18.88 -5.09 3.14
C VAL A 176 -20.03 -5.55 4.03
N ALA A 177 -20.26 -4.93 5.19
CA ALA A 177 -21.41 -5.23 6.05
C ALA A 177 -22.74 -4.95 5.32
N ALA A 178 -22.84 -3.84 4.60
CA ALA A 178 -24.01 -3.51 3.77
C ALA A 178 -24.21 -4.52 2.65
N LEU A 179 -23.13 -4.93 1.96
CA LEU A 179 -23.17 -5.98 0.94
C LEU A 179 -23.67 -7.30 1.51
N LYS A 180 -23.12 -7.73 2.64
CA LYS A 180 -23.51 -8.98 3.34
C LYS A 180 -25.00 -9.00 3.70
N ASP A 181 -25.51 -7.90 4.24
CA ASP A 181 -26.92 -7.76 4.59
C ASP A 181 -27.81 -7.86 3.35
N ALA A 182 -27.55 -7.05 2.33
CA ALA A 182 -28.31 -7.08 1.08
C ALA A 182 -28.23 -8.44 0.38
N TYR A 183 -27.03 -9.05 0.32
CA TYR A 183 -26.84 -10.35 -0.32
C TYR A 183 -27.63 -11.46 0.36
N SER A 184 -27.68 -11.45 1.71
CA SER A 184 -28.46 -12.44 2.49
C SER A 184 -29.95 -12.38 2.22
N LYS A 185 -30.47 -11.18 1.94
CA LYS A 185 -31.88 -10.90 1.63
C LYS A 185 -32.19 -10.94 0.14
N LYS A 186 -31.20 -11.17 -0.72
CA LYS A 186 -31.30 -11.06 -2.18
C LYS A 186 -31.76 -9.68 -2.66
N GLU A 187 -31.46 -8.63 -1.88
CA GLU A 187 -31.77 -7.24 -2.23
C GLU A 187 -30.71 -6.67 -3.19
N PRO A 188 -31.14 -5.83 -4.17
CA PRO A 188 -30.22 -5.16 -5.06
C PRO A 188 -29.35 -4.14 -4.31
N ILE A 189 -28.06 -4.16 -4.57
CA ILE A 189 -27.09 -3.20 -4.01
C ILE A 189 -26.02 -2.88 -5.05
N VAL A 190 -25.56 -1.63 -5.07
CA VAL A 190 -24.36 -1.20 -5.79
C VAL A 190 -23.31 -0.80 -4.76
N ILE A 191 -22.13 -1.37 -4.86
CA ILE A 191 -21.00 -1.06 -4.01
C ILE A 191 -19.82 -0.53 -4.82
N THR A 192 -18.98 0.29 -4.20
CA THR A 192 -17.64 0.54 -4.70
C THR A 192 -16.77 -0.69 -4.44
N THR A 193 -15.83 -0.98 -5.33
CA THR A 193 -15.01 -2.18 -5.20
C THR A 193 -13.65 -2.04 -5.87
N TRP A 194 -12.76 -2.96 -5.54
CA TRP A 194 -11.46 -3.12 -6.18
C TRP A 194 -11.04 -4.59 -6.26
N THR A 195 -10.05 -4.87 -7.09
CA THR A 195 -9.37 -6.14 -7.19
C THR A 195 -7.89 -5.93 -6.85
N PRO A 196 -7.30 -6.72 -5.92
CA PRO A 196 -7.89 -7.86 -5.23
C PRO A 196 -8.79 -7.45 -4.07
N HIS A 197 -9.85 -8.21 -3.82
CA HIS A 197 -10.67 -8.12 -2.63
C HIS A 197 -11.30 -9.48 -2.32
N TRP A 198 -11.33 -9.88 -1.05
CA TRP A 198 -11.81 -11.19 -0.60
C TRP A 198 -13.29 -11.43 -0.88
N MET A 199 -14.10 -10.36 -0.98
CA MET A 199 -15.54 -10.49 -1.20
C MET A 199 -15.88 -11.22 -2.50
N PHE A 200 -15.02 -11.17 -3.54
CA PHE A 200 -15.20 -11.92 -4.78
C PHE A 200 -14.96 -13.44 -4.63
N ALA A 201 -14.26 -13.86 -3.57
CA ALA A 201 -14.14 -15.26 -3.22
C ALA A 201 -15.32 -15.76 -2.35
N THR A 202 -16.09 -14.84 -1.77
CA THR A 202 -17.16 -15.15 -0.82
C THR A 202 -18.54 -15.05 -1.45
N TRP A 203 -18.74 -14.09 -2.34
CA TRP A 203 -20.03 -13.82 -2.99
C TRP A 203 -19.88 -13.75 -4.50
N ASP A 204 -20.93 -14.19 -5.21
CA ASP A 204 -21.02 -14.07 -6.67
C ASP A 204 -21.30 -12.60 -7.03
N LEU A 205 -20.25 -11.86 -7.29
CA LEU A 205 -20.29 -10.45 -7.67
C LEU A 205 -19.83 -10.26 -9.10
N LYS A 206 -20.34 -9.20 -9.73
CA LYS A 206 -19.86 -8.75 -11.04
C LYS A 206 -19.58 -7.26 -11.04
N TYR A 207 -18.49 -6.87 -11.68
CA TYR A 207 -18.21 -5.47 -11.98
C TYR A 207 -19.26 -4.96 -12.99
N LEU A 208 -19.67 -3.72 -12.82
CA LEU A 208 -20.42 -2.99 -13.84
C LEU A 208 -19.46 -2.45 -14.89
N ALA A 209 -19.85 -2.58 -16.17
CA ALA A 209 -19.11 -1.96 -17.26
C ALA A 209 -19.08 -0.44 -17.10
N ASP A 210 -17.95 0.15 -17.38
CA ASP A 210 -17.69 1.60 -17.36
C ASP A 210 -17.36 2.08 -18.79
N PRO A 211 -18.35 2.25 -19.68
CA PRO A 211 -18.11 2.61 -21.08
C PRO A 211 -17.46 3.98 -21.26
N LYS A 212 -17.52 4.87 -20.25
CA LYS A 212 -16.85 6.17 -20.29
C LYS A 212 -15.43 6.14 -19.73
N GLY A 213 -14.97 5.01 -19.17
CA GLY A 213 -13.64 4.83 -18.63
C GLY A 213 -13.33 5.74 -17.43
N VAL A 214 -14.33 6.06 -16.61
CA VAL A 214 -14.16 6.98 -15.47
C VAL A 214 -13.27 6.38 -14.39
N PHE A 215 -13.35 5.05 -14.21
CA PHE A 215 -12.53 4.30 -13.26
C PHE A 215 -11.15 3.94 -13.81
N GLY A 216 -10.83 4.34 -15.05
CA GLY A 216 -9.56 4.02 -15.69
C GLY A 216 -9.45 2.57 -16.10
N GLY A 217 -8.22 2.11 -16.27
CA GLY A 217 -7.88 0.74 -16.64
C GLY A 217 -7.28 -0.05 -15.49
N GLU A 218 -6.42 -1.00 -15.85
CA GLU A 218 -5.61 -1.74 -14.90
C GLU A 218 -4.60 -0.82 -14.21
N GLU A 219 -4.44 -1.01 -12.92
CA GLU A 219 -3.50 -0.30 -12.07
C GLU A 219 -2.49 -1.25 -11.44
N THR A 220 -1.49 -0.65 -10.81
CA THR A 220 -0.54 -1.33 -9.94
C THR A 220 -0.65 -0.78 -8.52
N VAL A 221 -0.41 -1.64 -7.53
CA VAL A 221 -0.14 -1.18 -6.17
C VAL A 221 1.37 -1.07 -6.02
N ASN A 222 1.84 0.08 -5.56
CA ASN A 222 3.26 0.42 -5.51
C ASN A 222 3.77 0.57 -4.09
N THR A 223 5.05 0.30 -3.92
CA THR A 223 5.80 0.62 -2.71
C THR A 223 6.34 2.04 -2.81
N ILE A 224 6.02 2.86 -1.84
CA ILE A 224 6.52 4.25 -1.72
C ILE A 224 7.31 4.35 -0.42
N VAL A 225 8.47 4.99 -0.49
CA VAL A 225 9.34 5.16 0.68
C VAL A 225 9.80 6.61 0.84
N SER A 226 10.22 6.94 2.07
CA SER A 226 10.95 8.18 2.35
C SER A 226 12.24 8.22 1.54
N THR A 227 12.59 9.38 1.00
CA THR A 227 13.85 9.59 0.28
C THR A 227 15.11 9.34 1.13
N LYS A 228 14.95 9.26 2.45
CA LYS A 228 16.05 8.99 3.39
C LYS A 228 16.27 7.49 3.60
N LEU A 229 15.26 6.65 3.36
CA LEU A 229 15.28 5.24 3.75
C LEU A 229 16.48 4.49 3.20
N LYS A 230 16.84 4.73 1.93
CA LYS A 230 17.99 4.07 1.29
C LYS A 230 19.31 4.29 2.02
N ALA A 231 19.52 5.50 2.56
CA ALA A 231 20.73 5.83 3.30
C ALA A 231 20.67 5.35 4.75
N GLU A 232 19.50 5.42 5.39
CA GLU A 232 19.30 5.09 6.80
C GLU A 232 19.13 3.58 7.05
N SER A 233 18.51 2.85 6.09
CA SER A 233 18.19 1.43 6.20
C SER A 233 18.33 0.72 4.84
N PRO A 234 19.53 0.54 4.32
CA PRO A 234 19.76 0.01 2.97
C PRO A 234 19.25 -1.42 2.79
N GLU A 235 19.28 -2.26 3.82
CA GLU A 235 18.73 -3.61 3.75
C GLU A 235 17.19 -3.60 3.71
N ALA A 236 16.54 -2.78 4.55
CA ALA A 236 15.08 -2.62 4.50
C ALA A 236 14.63 -2.02 3.18
N TYR A 237 15.34 -1.02 2.67
CA TYR A 237 15.08 -0.45 1.34
C TYR A 237 15.11 -1.53 0.25
N LYS A 238 16.13 -2.42 0.27
CA LYS A 238 16.26 -3.52 -0.69
C LYS A 238 15.08 -4.48 -0.59
N ILE A 239 14.69 -4.88 0.62
CA ILE A 239 13.54 -5.78 0.84
C ILE A 239 12.25 -5.13 0.32
N LEU A 240 12.01 -3.85 0.64
CA LEU A 240 10.85 -3.10 0.16
C LEU A 240 10.84 -2.92 -1.36
N ASN A 241 12.02 -2.72 -1.97
CA ASN A 241 12.15 -2.61 -3.43
C ASN A 241 11.84 -3.92 -4.17
N ASN A 242 12.16 -5.04 -3.56
CA ASN A 242 11.94 -6.35 -4.15
C ASN A 242 10.60 -6.99 -3.71
N PHE A 243 9.91 -6.38 -2.75
CA PHE A 243 8.62 -6.85 -2.25
C PHE A 243 7.60 -6.95 -3.37
N ASN A 244 6.98 -8.12 -3.50
CA ASN A 244 5.92 -8.34 -4.47
C ASN A 244 4.97 -9.46 -4.02
N LEU A 245 3.70 -9.29 -4.34
CA LEU A 245 2.64 -10.27 -4.15
C LEU A 245 1.87 -10.46 -5.46
N SER A 246 1.31 -11.63 -5.66
CA SER A 246 0.31 -11.82 -6.72
C SER A 246 -1.08 -11.48 -6.18
N LEU A 247 -2.02 -11.15 -7.08
CA LEU A 247 -3.43 -10.99 -6.71
C LEU A 247 -3.98 -12.21 -5.97
N ALA A 248 -3.54 -13.41 -6.37
CA ALA A 248 -3.95 -14.67 -5.75
C ALA A 248 -3.39 -14.82 -4.33
N ASP A 249 -2.14 -14.39 -4.09
CA ASP A 249 -1.55 -14.40 -2.75
C ASP A 249 -2.32 -13.48 -1.81
N GLU A 250 -2.58 -12.24 -2.24
CA GLU A 250 -3.34 -11.27 -1.43
C GLU A 250 -4.75 -11.76 -1.14
N GLN A 251 -5.47 -12.19 -2.17
CA GLN A 251 -6.84 -12.68 -2.02
C GLN A 251 -6.92 -13.86 -1.04
N LYS A 252 -5.97 -14.80 -1.14
CA LYS A 252 -5.90 -15.95 -0.22
C LYS A 252 -5.69 -15.51 1.23
N VAL A 253 -4.76 -14.59 1.48
CA VAL A 253 -4.48 -14.09 2.82
C VAL A 253 -5.63 -13.24 3.36
N MET A 254 -6.28 -12.44 2.51
CA MET A 254 -7.49 -11.70 2.88
C MET A 254 -8.60 -12.65 3.36
N VAL A 255 -8.87 -13.73 2.62
CA VAL A 255 -9.87 -14.75 3.03
C VAL A 255 -9.53 -15.39 4.38
N GLU A 256 -8.25 -15.65 4.64
CA GLU A 256 -7.82 -16.16 5.95
C GLU A 256 -8.05 -15.13 7.07
N ASN A 257 -7.85 -13.84 6.79
CA ASN A 257 -8.09 -12.76 7.75
C ASN A 257 -9.56 -12.59 8.13
N GLU A 258 -10.50 -13.01 7.28
CA GLU A 258 -11.93 -12.93 7.53
C GLU A 258 -12.49 -14.09 8.37
N LYS A 259 -11.68 -15.09 8.69
CA LYS A 259 -12.10 -16.20 9.55
C LYS A 259 -12.33 -15.72 10.99
N PRO A 260 -13.34 -16.24 11.69
CA PRO A 260 -13.57 -15.86 13.08
C PRO A 260 -12.34 -16.02 13.97
N GLY A 261 -11.94 -14.95 14.64
CA GLY A 261 -10.76 -14.93 15.52
C GLY A 261 -9.41 -14.84 14.80
N ALA A 262 -9.40 -14.63 13.49
CA ALA A 262 -8.15 -14.41 12.74
C ALA A 262 -7.43 -13.14 13.21
N ASN A 263 -6.11 -13.18 13.11
CA ASN A 263 -5.24 -12.04 13.40
C ASN A 263 -4.34 -11.80 12.18
N PRO A 264 -4.41 -10.63 11.53
CA PRO A 264 -3.64 -10.35 10.31
C PRO A 264 -2.13 -10.54 10.44
N ALA A 265 -1.56 -10.23 11.60
CA ALA A 265 -0.13 -10.46 11.85
C ALA A 265 0.22 -11.96 11.93
N ALA A 266 -0.66 -12.77 12.53
CA ALA A 266 -0.47 -14.22 12.59
C ALA A 266 -0.65 -14.87 11.22
N THR A 267 -1.66 -14.42 10.45
CA THR A 267 -1.91 -14.89 9.07
C THR A 267 -0.74 -14.55 8.16
N ALA A 268 -0.19 -13.34 8.26
CA ALA A 268 0.99 -12.93 7.50
C ALA A 268 2.22 -13.82 7.82
N LYS A 269 2.48 -14.10 9.09
CA LYS A 269 3.58 -15.00 9.50
C LYS A 269 3.39 -16.42 8.96
N ALA A 270 2.16 -16.94 8.99
CA ALA A 270 1.84 -18.24 8.41
C ALA A 270 2.08 -18.26 6.89
N TRP A 271 1.70 -17.18 6.19
CA TRP A 271 1.93 -17.05 4.76
C TRP A 271 3.44 -17.00 4.44
N ILE A 272 4.24 -16.23 5.19
CA ILE A 272 5.71 -16.16 5.04
C ILE A 272 6.33 -17.55 5.23
N ALA A 273 5.94 -18.27 6.27
CA ALA A 273 6.45 -19.62 6.53
C ALA A 273 6.17 -20.60 5.37
N ALA A 274 5.01 -20.45 4.71
CA ALA A 274 4.62 -21.27 3.56
C ALA A 274 5.25 -20.81 2.23
N ASN A 275 5.82 -19.59 2.16
CA ASN A 275 6.36 -18.98 0.94
C ASN A 275 7.82 -18.51 1.10
N LYS A 276 8.59 -19.27 1.89
CA LYS A 276 9.93 -18.87 2.33
C LYS A 276 10.86 -18.52 1.17
N ASP A 277 10.88 -19.27 0.10
CA ASP A 277 11.76 -19.02 -1.06
C ASP A 277 11.45 -17.69 -1.74
N LYS A 278 10.16 -17.32 -1.82
CA LYS A 278 9.69 -16.02 -2.36
C LYS A 278 10.15 -14.89 -1.46
N VAL A 279 9.96 -15.03 -0.14
CA VAL A 279 10.33 -14.00 0.85
C VAL A 279 11.85 -13.84 0.92
N ASP A 280 12.61 -14.92 0.89
CA ASP A 280 14.08 -14.89 0.88
C ASP A 280 14.64 -14.17 -0.37
N ALA A 281 13.91 -14.24 -1.50
CA ALA A 281 14.29 -13.52 -2.72
C ALA A 281 14.24 -12.00 -2.56
N TRP A 282 13.40 -11.46 -1.68
CA TRP A 282 13.32 -10.00 -1.44
C TRP A 282 14.61 -9.42 -0.81
N SER A 283 15.41 -10.28 -0.15
CA SER A 283 16.69 -9.88 0.46
C SER A 283 17.89 -10.03 -0.49
N LYS A 284 17.69 -10.59 -1.70
CA LYS A 284 18.75 -10.80 -2.70
C LYS A 284 18.83 -9.63 -3.66
#